data_a17397787a5a68dc3723ac57bf428c39
#
_entry.id   a17397787a5a68dc3723ac57bf428c39
#
_cell.length_a   1.000
_cell.length_b   1.000
_cell.length_c   1.000
_cell.angle_alpha   90.00
_cell.angle_beta   90.00
_cell.angle_gamma   90.00
#
_symmetry.space_group_name_H-M   'P 1'
#
loop_
_entity.id
_entity.type
_entity.pdbx_description
1 polymer ?
#
loop_
_entity_poly.entity_id
_entity_poly.type
_entity_poly.pdbx_seq_one_letter_code
_entity_poly.pdbx_strand_id
1 'polypeptide(L)'
;MNCHNGARYLNKSINSIINQNYKNWELIFFDNHSNDNSRQIAKGYKDKRIKFFKSNKFLSLYEARNLAVSKATGRYICFCDTDDWWFKSKIKIQVNFIKKYKDINFVYSNLFVFNEKTKQKKLYFNTPMPSGKITQYLLNNYKLGILSVMMDRKLFINKKFNKKYNIIGDFDFFINLSLRQKFYCIQKPLGVYRMHDNNFSKKVNIYAKEMENWLKINNFKFAKLKYSLINIKFTLFKLKLKNFFF
;
A
#
# COMPACT_ATOMS: atom_id res chain seq x y z
N MET A 1 -5.82 8.04 3.27
CA MET A 1 -4.95 8.74 2.29
C MET A 1 -3.95 9.59 3.04
N ASN A 2 -2.66 9.38 2.78
CA ASN A 2 -1.59 10.18 3.35
C ASN A 2 -1.02 11.08 2.25
N CYS A 3 -0.78 12.36 2.53
CA CYS A 3 -0.36 13.34 1.54
C CYS A 3 0.85 14.12 2.01
N HIS A 4 1.86 14.26 1.15
CA HIS A 4 2.93 15.23 1.25
C HIS A 4 3.21 15.74 -0.17
N ASN A 5 2.88 17.00 -0.42
CA ASN A 5 3.07 17.65 -1.74
C ASN A 5 2.46 16.86 -2.91
N GLY A 6 1.18 16.48 -2.77
CA GLY A 6 0.46 15.66 -3.74
C GLY A 6 -0.51 16.40 -4.66
N ALA A 7 -0.53 17.74 -4.65
CA ALA A 7 -1.55 18.57 -5.32
C ALA A 7 -1.81 18.17 -6.77
N ARG A 8 -0.75 17.79 -7.51
CA ARG A 8 -0.81 17.45 -8.94
C ARG A 8 -1.84 16.36 -9.26
N TYR A 9 -1.97 15.35 -8.41
CA TYR A 9 -2.80 14.16 -8.69
C TYR A 9 -4.00 14.04 -7.77
N LEU A 10 -4.03 14.81 -6.70
CA LEU A 10 -4.92 14.68 -5.56
C LEU A 10 -6.41 14.68 -5.93
N ASN A 11 -6.82 15.56 -6.84
CA ASN A 11 -8.21 15.61 -7.30
C ASN A 11 -8.69 14.29 -7.89
N LYS A 12 -7.88 13.63 -8.72
CA LYS A 12 -8.24 12.33 -9.30
C LYS A 12 -8.37 11.26 -8.23
N SER A 13 -7.46 11.24 -7.26
CA SER A 13 -7.44 10.27 -6.18
C SER A 13 -8.65 10.42 -5.25
N ILE A 14 -8.93 11.64 -4.78
CA ILE A 14 -10.10 11.91 -3.91
C ILE A 14 -11.41 11.61 -4.66
N ASN A 15 -11.56 12.08 -5.90
CA ASN A 15 -12.76 11.82 -6.70
C ASN A 15 -12.99 10.33 -6.92
N SER A 16 -11.94 9.51 -7.02
CA SER A 16 -12.07 8.07 -7.15
C SER A 16 -12.67 7.40 -5.92
N ILE A 17 -12.50 8.00 -4.75
CA ILE A 17 -13.07 7.54 -3.47
C ILE A 17 -14.51 8.06 -3.30
N ILE A 18 -14.77 9.33 -3.59
CA ILE A 18 -16.10 9.93 -3.51
C ILE A 18 -17.08 9.17 -4.42
N ASN A 19 -16.63 8.79 -5.61
CA ASN A 19 -17.42 8.10 -6.61
C ASN A 19 -17.58 6.58 -6.38
N GLN A 20 -17.21 6.06 -5.22
CA GLN A 20 -17.41 4.64 -4.90
C GLN A 20 -18.91 4.28 -4.85
N ASN A 21 -19.27 3.11 -5.43
CA ASN A 21 -20.64 2.61 -5.40
C ASN A 21 -21.09 2.13 -4.00
N TYR A 22 -20.17 1.83 -3.12
CA TYR A 22 -20.41 1.54 -1.71
C TYR A 22 -20.38 2.87 -0.94
N LYS A 23 -21.42 3.19 -0.18
CA LYS A 23 -21.58 4.53 0.41
C LYS A 23 -21.11 4.66 1.86
N ASN A 24 -21.02 3.54 2.59
CA ASN A 24 -20.58 3.54 3.99
C ASN A 24 -19.06 3.47 4.10
N TRP A 25 -18.40 4.61 3.90
CA TRP A 25 -16.95 4.80 4.04
C TRP A 25 -16.63 6.17 4.65
N GLU A 26 -15.47 6.26 5.23
CA GLU A 26 -14.83 7.52 5.60
C GLU A 26 -13.46 7.63 4.91
N LEU A 27 -13.07 8.82 4.52
CA LEU A 27 -11.72 9.12 4.05
C LEU A 27 -10.96 9.88 5.12
N ILE A 28 -9.98 9.25 5.74
CA ILE A 28 -9.01 9.93 6.57
C ILE A 28 -7.95 10.55 5.66
N PHE A 29 -8.05 11.83 5.41
CA PHE A 29 -7.04 12.60 4.71
C PHE A 29 -6.04 13.15 5.74
N PHE A 30 -4.81 12.68 5.67
CA PHE A 30 -3.73 13.09 6.59
C PHE A 30 -2.67 13.88 5.83
N ASP A 31 -2.66 15.19 6.01
CA ASP A 31 -1.65 16.08 5.44
C ASP A 31 -0.36 15.99 6.27
N ASN A 32 0.67 15.40 5.67
CA ASN A 32 1.99 15.24 6.26
C ASN A 32 2.89 16.46 6.00
N HIS A 33 2.46 17.63 6.48
CA HIS A 33 3.23 18.87 6.39
C HIS A 33 3.51 19.30 4.93
N SER A 34 2.47 19.33 4.08
CA SER A 34 2.58 19.82 2.71
C SER A 34 2.79 21.34 2.66
N ASN A 35 3.58 21.80 1.69
CA ASN A 35 3.82 23.21 1.39
C ASN A 35 3.30 23.63 -0.01
N ASP A 36 2.65 22.70 -0.72
CA ASP A 36 1.93 22.95 -1.97
C ASP A 36 0.41 23.15 -1.71
N ASN A 37 -0.38 23.20 -2.78
CA ASN A 37 -1.84 23.38 -2.71
C ASN A 37 -2.62 22.14 -2.23
N SER A 38 -1.97 21.05 -1.81
CA SER A 38 -2.64 19.82 -1.37
C SER A 38 -3.69 20.06 -0.28
N ARG A 39 -3.35 20.93 0.68
CA ARG A 39 -4.24 21.26 1.80
C ARG A 39 -5.49 21.99 1.35
N GLN A 40 -5.34 23.00 0.49
CA GLN A 40 -6.45 23.77 -0.07
C GLN A 40 -7.37 22.87 -0.88
N ILE A 41 -6.79 22.01 -1.74
CA ILE A 41 -7.54 21.05 -2.55
C ILE A 41 -8.36 20.13 -1.65
N ALA A 42 -7.74 19.51 -0.66
CA ALA A 42 -8.44 18.55 0.22
C ALA A 42 -9.58 19.21 1.03
N LYS A 43 -9.35 20.42 1.55
CA LYS A 43 -10.36 21.19 2.29
C LYS A 43 -11.49 21.75 1.40
N GLY A 44 -11.25 21.89 0.10
CA GLY A 44 -12.26 22.30 -0.89
C GLY A 44 -13.40 21.28 -1.05
N TYR A 45 -13.16 20.01 -0.74
CA TYR A 45 -14.21 19.00 -0.79
C TYR A 45 -15.19 19.12 0.38
N LYS A 46 -16.50 19.23 0.07
CA LYS A 46 -17.57 19.40 1.07
C LYS A 46 -18.24 18.09 1.51
N ASP A 47 -17.69 16.93 1.15
CA ASP A 47 -18.23 15.64 1.54
C ASP A 47 -17.93 15.36 3.02
N LYS A 48 -18.99 15.21 3.83
CA LYS A 48 -18.89 14.97 5.30
C LYS A 48 -18.16 13.69 5.69
N ARG A 49 -17.98 12.77 4.75
CA ARG A 49 -17.21 11.52 4.95
C ARG A 49 -15.70 11.73 4.88
N ILE A 50 -15.23 12.89 4.42
CA ILE A 50 -13.81 13.26 4.39
C ILE A 50 -13.46 13.94 5.71
N LYS A 51 -12.53 13.32 6.44
CA LYS A 51 -12.01 13.84 7.72
C LYS A 51 -10.57 14.29 7.50
N PHE A 52 -10.35 15.59 7.64
CA PHE A 52 -9.04 16.22 7.43
C PHE A 52 -8.22 16.26 8.71
N PHE A 53 -6.99 15.76 8.65
CA PHE A 53 -6.00 15.86 9.71
C PHE A 53 -4.67 16.39 9.14
N LYS A 54 -3.85 17.00 9.97
CA LYS A 54 -2.52 17.50 9.57
C LYS A 54 -1.47 17.15 10.62
N SER A 55 -0.23 17.00 10.17
CA SER A 55 0.94 16.98 11.04
C SER A 55 1.52 18.39 11.19
N ASN A 56 2.07 18.70 12.36
CA ASN A 56 2.78 19.96 12.62
C ASN A 56 4.23 19.94 12.11
N LYS A 57 4.76 18.75 11.79
CA LYS A 57 6.09 18.54 11.22
C LYS A 57 6.05 17.43 10.18
N PHE A 58 7.06 17.39 9.32
CA PHE A 58 7.23 16.28 8.40
C PHE A 58 7.56 14.98 9.15
N LEU A 59 6.85 13.90 8.82
CA LEU A 59 7.01 12.57 9.39
C LEU A 59 7.46 11.59 8.30
N SER A 60 8.05 10.45 8.70
CA SER A 60 8.26 9.36 7.75
C SER A 60 6.92 8.86 7.18
N LEU A 61 6.94 8.26 5.97
CA LEU A 61 5.74 7.80 5.30
C LEU A 61 4.89 6.88 6.19
N TYR A 62 5.55 5.92 6.85
CA TYR A 62 4.85 4.93 7.65
C TYR A 62 4.43 5.44 9.03
N GLU A 63 5.13 6.44 9.57
CA GLU A 63 4.68 7.13 10.77
C GLU A 63 3.39 7.93 10.49
N ALA A 64 3.35 8.68 9.39
CA ALA A 64 2.17 9.41 8.98
C ALA A 64 0.99 8.48 8.63
N ARG A 65 1.25 7.33 7.97
CA ARG A 65 0.22 6.29 7.75
C ARG A 65 -0.33 5.73 9.06
N ASN A 66 0.54 5.45 10.04
CA ASN A 66 0.12 4.98 11.36
C ASN A 66 -0.80 5.99 12.07
N LEU A 67 -0.46 7.27 12.02
CA LEU A 67 -1.30 8.35 12.57
C LEU A 67 -2.62 8.48 11.81
N ALA A 68 -2.61 8.39 10.49
CA ALA A 68 -3.83 8.40 9.70
C ALA A 68 -4.77 7.25 10.10
N VAL A 69 -4.25 6.02 10.22
CA VAL A 69 -5.05 4.86 10.62
C VAL A 69 -5.57 4.99 12.05
N SER A 70 -4.84 5.61 12.97
CA SER A 70 -5.32 5.84 14.34
C SER A 70 -6.55 6.75 14.43
N LYS A 71 -6.83 7.52 13.37
CA LYS A 71 -8.02 8.38 13.26
C LYS A 71 -9.22 7.66 12.62
N ALA A 72 -8.99 6.47 12.05
CA ALA A 72 -10.04 5.71 11.38
C ALA A 72 -10.93 4.98 12.38
N THR A 73 -12.24 4.99 12.11
CA THR A 73 -13.28 4.33 12.93
C THR A 73 -13.89 3.11 12.23
N GLY A 74 -13.74 3.02 10.90
CA GLY A 74 -14.30 1.94 10.09
C GLY A 74 -13.76 0.55 10.49
N ARG A 75 -14.58 -0.49 10.26
CA ARG A 75 -14.18 -1.88 10.50
C ARG A 75 -13.01 -2.30 9.59
N TYR A 76 -13.04 -1.90 8.34
CA TYR A 76 -12.03 -2.25 7.35
C TYR A 76 -11.16 -1.04 6.99
N ILE A 77 -9.89 -1.30 6.67
CA ILE A 77 -8.93 -0.31 6.21
C ILE A 77 -8.54 -0.60 4.77
N CYS A 78 -8.51 0.46 3.98
CA CYS A 78 -7.91 0.51 2.65
C CYS A 78 -6.92 1.67 2.58
N PHE A 79 -5.95 1.58 1.67
CA PHE A 79 -4.98 2.64 1.43
C PHE A 79 -5.12 3.15 -0.01
N CYS A 80 -5.03 4.46 -0.18
CA CYS A 80 -4.94 5.10 -1.48
C CYS A 80 -3.91 6.22 -1.37
N ASP A 81 -2.85 6.14 -2.14
CA ASP A 81 -1.86 7.20 -2.22
C ASP A 81 -2.39 8.33 -3.13
N THR A 82 -1.83 9.52 -3.01
CA THR A 82 -2.36 10.74 -3.66
C THR A 82 -2.22 10.73 -5.18
N ASP A 83 -1.38 9.87 -5.72
CA ASP A 83 -1.10 9.70 -7.14
C ASP A 83 -1.83 8.51 -7.79
N ASP A 84 -2.49 7.66 -6.98
CA ASP A 84 -3.23 6.49 -7.39
C ASP A 84 -4.74 6.75 -7.46
N TRP A 85 -5.50 5.82 -8.07
CA TRP A 85 -6.97 5.92 -8.04
C TRP A 85 -7.64 4.55 -8.08
N TRP A 86 -8.85 4.49 -7.54
CA TRP A 86 -9.67 3.29 -7.47
C TRP A 86 -10.75 3.27 -8.55
N PHE A 87 -11.16 2.08 -8.97
CA PHE A 87 -12.38 1.91 -9.75
C PHE A 87 -13.62 2.01 -8.86
N LYS A 88 -14.73 2.52 -9.41
CA LYS A 88 -15.98 2.81 -8.69
C LYS A 88 -16.51 1.64 -7.85
N SER A 89 -16.22 0.40 -8.26
CA SER A 89 -16.72 -0.82 -7.62
C SER A 89 -15.77 -1.43 -6.59
N LYS A 90 -14.58 -0.86 -6.36
CA LYS A 90 -13.55 -1.47 -5.51
C LYS A 90 -14.06 -1.82 -4.12
N ILE A 91 -14.57 -0.85 -3.38
CA ILE A 91 -15.02 -1.09 -1.99
C ILE A 91 -16.17 -2.08 -1.97
N LYS A 92 -17.17 -1.93 -2.85
CA LYS A 92 -18.32 -2.85 -2.93
C LYS A 92 -17.89 -4.30 -3.17
N ILE A 93 -17.00 -4.52 -4.13
CA ILE A 93 -16.51 -5.86 -4.47
C ILE A 93 -15.76 -6.48 -3.28
N GLN A 94 -14.85 -5.74 -2.65
CA GLN A 94 -14.05 -6.25 -1.54
C GLN A 94 -14.90 -6.52 -0.30
N VAL A 95 -15.84 -5.64 0.05
CA VAL A 95 -16.77 -5.83 1.17
C VAL A 95 -17.67 -7.06 0.93
N ASN A 96 -18.24 -7.19 -0.28
CA ASN A 96 -19.07 -8.33 -0.61
C ASN A 96 -18.28 -9.65 -0.57
N PHE A 97 -17.03 -9.64 -1.02
CA PHE A 97 -16.15 -10.80 -0.95
C PHE A 97 -15.90 -11.22 0.51
N ILE A 98 -15.55 -10.28 1.38
CA ILE A 98 -15.33 -10.56 2.81
C ILE A 98 -16.61 -11.06 3.49
N LYS A 99 -17.78 -10.48 3.15
CA LYS A 99 -19.07 -10.90 3.73
C LYS A 99 -19.50 -12.29 3.29
N LYS A 100 -19.18 -12.67 2.05
CA LYS A 100 -19.54 -13.99 1.49
C LYS A 100 -18.81 -15.14 2.17
N TYR A 101 -17.59 -14.93 2.61
CA TYR A 101 -16.74 -15.96 3.19
C TYR A 101 -16.42 -15.58 4.63
N LYS A 102 -16.93 -16.39 5.57
CA LYS A 102 -16.59 -16.26 7.01
C LYS A 102 -15.07 -16.41 7.18
N ASP A 103 -14.50 -15.70 8.13
CA ASP A 103 -13.07 -15.76 8.50
C ASP A 103 -12.08 -15.08 7.54
N ILE A 104 -12.55 -14.34 6.55
CA ILE A 104 -11.68 -13.49 5.73
C ILE A 104 -11.49 -12.13 6.38
N ASN A 105 -10.25 -11.86 6.79
CA ASN A 105 -9.88 -10.60 7.41
C ASN A 105 -8.93 -9.77 6.52
N PHE A 106 -8.46 -10.33 5.40
CA PHE A 106 -7.54 -9.70 4.48
C PHE A 106 -7.84 -10.11 3.04
N VAL A 107 -8.11 -9.13 2.19
CA VAL A 107 -8.24 -9.31 0.75
C VAL A 107 -7.37 -8.31 0.00
N TYR A 108 -6.89 -8.73 -1.15
CA TYR A 108 -6.20 -7.86 -2.10
C TYR A 108 -6.70 -8.14 -3.51
N SER A 109 -6.34 -7.31 -4.46
CA SER A 109 -6.82 -7.45 -5.83
C SER A 109 -5.70 -7.24 -6.84
N ASN A 110 -5.96 -7.62 -8.10
CA ASN A 110 -5.14 -7.14 -9.19
C ASN A 110 -5.28 -5.62 -9.35
N LEU A 111 -4.38 -5.04 -10.10
CA LEU A 111 -4.28 -3.62 -10.39
C LEU A 111 -3.96 -3.41 -11.87
N PHE A 112 -4.14 -2.18 -12.34
CA PHE A 112 -3.42 -1.69 -13.50
C PHE A 112 -2.23 -0.82 -13.04
N VAL A 113 -1.15 -0.87 -13.80
CA VAL A 113 -0.07 0.11 -13.77
C VAL A 113 -0.28 1.07 -14.93
N PHE A 114 -0.39 2.35 -14.63
CA PHE A 114 -0.45 3.42 -15.62
C PHE A 114 0.89 4.15 -15.65
N ASN A 115 1.60 4.04 -16.76
CA ASN A 115 2.84 4.79 -16.98
C ASN A 115 2.47 6.20 -17.48
N GLU A 116 2.78 7.22 -16.68
CA GLU A 116 2.44 8.61 -17.01
C GLU A 116 3.18 9.13 -18.24
N LYS A 117 4.43 8.70 -18.46
CA LYS A 117 5.25 9.13 -19.59
C LYS A 117 4.75 8.56 -20.92
N THR A 118 4.48 7.26 -20.96
CA THR A 118 4.02 6.57 -22.19
C THR A 118 2.50 6.55 -22.36
N LYS A 119 1.74 6.97 -21.34
CA LYS A 119 0.26 6.90 -21.28
C LYS A 119 -0.29 5.47 -21.39
N GLN A 120 0.55 4.47 -21.33
CA GLN A 120 0.16 3.07 -21.38
C GLN A 120 -0.36 2.56 -20.04
N LYS A 121 -1.34 1.68 -20.10
CA LYS A 121 -1.91 1.00 -18.96
C LYS A 121 -1.80 -0.52 -19.15
N LYS A 122 -1.14 -1.22 -18.22
CA LYS A 122 -0.92 -2.66 -18.26
C LYS A 122 -1.41 -3.30 -16.97
N LEU A 123 -1.86 -4.55 -17.03
CA LEU A 123 -2.15 -5.32 -15.82
C LEU A 123 -0.86 -5.47 -14.98
N TYR A 124 -1.00 -5.37 -13.67
CA TYR A 124 0.10 -5.59 -12.74
C TYR A 124 0.49 -7.07 -12.67
N PHE A 125 -0.52 -7.95 -12.79
CA PHE A 125 -0.33 -9.39 -12.91
C PHE A 125 -1.05 -9.91 -14.15
N ASN A 126 -0.32 -10.67 -14.97
CA ASN A 126 -0.87 -11.37 -16.13
C ASN A 126 -1.23 -12.83 -15.80
N THR A 127 -0.86 -13.32 -14.62
CA THR A 127 -1.17 -14.67 -14.12
C THR A 127 -2.03 -14.60 -12.87
N PRO A 128 -2.84 -15.60 -12.56
CA PRO A 128 -3.62 -15.63 -11.34
C PRO A 128 -2.74 -15.48 -10.09
N MET A 129 -3.18 -14.65 -9.17
CA MET A 129 -2.52 -14.44 -7.89
C MET A 129 -3.03 -15.43 -6.83
N PRO A 130 -2.16 -15.91 -5.94
CA PRO A 130 -2.53 -16.92 -4.97
C PRO A 130 -3.43 -16.40 -3.85
N SER A 131 -4.16 -17.33 -3.24
CA SER A 131 -4.91 -17.11 -1.99
C SER A 131 -4.47 -18.13 -0.93
N GLY A 132 -4.67 -17.80 0.34
CA GLY A 132 -4.35 -18.67 1.47
C GLY A 132 -3.07 -18.27 2.20
N LYS A 133 -2.26 -19.22 2.57
CA LYS A 133 -0.93 -19.01 3.20
C LYS A 133 0.09 -18.69 2.12
N ILE A 134 0.29 -17.43 1.82
CA ILE A 134 1.12 -16.97 0.69
C ILE A 134 2.46 -16.35 1.09
N THR A 135 2.92 -16.58 2.32
CA THR A 135 4.18 -15.98 2.83
C THR A 135 5.36 -16.25 1.90
N GLN A 136 5.59 -17.51 1.52
CA GLN A 136 6.72 -17.86 0.63
C GLN A 136 6.57 -17.23 -0.75
N TYR A 137 5.34 -17.17 -1.27
CA TYR A 137 5.09 -16.50 -2.54
C TYR A 137 5.47 -15.01 -2.50
N LEU A 138 5.07 -14.29 -1.41
CA LEU A 138 5.44 -12.89 -1.22
C LEU A 138 6.94 -12.69 -1.03
N LEU A 139 7.63 -13.60 -0.34
CA LEU A 139 9.09 -13.57 -0.19
C LEU A 139 9.81 -13.82 -1.51
N ASN A 140 9.23 -14.65 -2.37
CA ASN A 140 9.82 -14.92 -3.68
C ASN A 140 9.61 -13.78 -4.66
N ASN A 141 8.45 -13.11 -4.60
CA ASN A 141 8.07 -12.08 -5.54
C ASN A 141 7.04 -11.15 -4.91
N TYR A 142 7.52 -10.13 -4.20
CA TYR A 142 6.63 -9.15 -3.57
C TYR A 142 5.99 -8.25 -4.62
N LYS A 143 4.73 -8.53 -4.88
CA LYS A 143 3.90 -7.74 -5.81
C LYS A 143 2.56 -7.34 -5.19
N LEU A 144 2.47 -7.23 -3.89
CA LEU A 144 1.26 -6.80 -3.20
C LEU A 144 1.24 -5.26 -3.14
N GLY A 145 0.52 -4.63 -4.06
CA GLY A 145 0.35 -3.18 -4.04
C GLY A 145 -0.58 -2.74 -2.92
N ILE A 146 -0.13 -1.82 -2.07
CA ILE A 146 -0.88 -1.35 -0.90
C ILE A 146 -2.27 -0.81 -1.25
N LEU A 147 -2.43 -0.16 -2.42
CA LEU A 147 -3.72 0.37 -2.87
C LEU A 147 -4.74 -0.73 -3.22
N SER A 148 -4.31 -2.00 -3.40
CA SER A 148 -5.18 -3.12 -3.68
C SER A 148 -5.84 -3.72 -2.44
N VAL A 149 -5.28 -3.44 -1.26
CA VAL A 149 -5.63 -4.10 -0.01
C VAL A 149 -6.92 -3.57 0.60
N MET A 150 -7.70 -4.49 1.20
CA MET A 150 -8.68 -4.21 2.23
C MET A 150 -8.49 -5.24 3.36
N MET A 151 -8.38 -4.77 4.60
CA MET A 151 -8.18 -5.64 5.76
C MET A 151 -8.98 -5.19 6.97
N ASP A 152 -9.29 -6.11 7.87
CA ASP A 152 -9.88 -5.76 9.17
C ASP A 152 -8.92 -4.83 9.94
N ARG A 153 -9.45 -3.73 10.47
CA ARG A 153 -8.67 -2.72 11.21
C ARG A 153 -7.96 -3.31 12.43
N LYS A 154 -8.51 -4.35 13.05
CA LYS A 154 -7.89 -5.03 14.19
C LYS A 154 -6.52 -5.60 13.85
N LEU A 155 -6.32 -6.11 12.61
CA LEU A 155 -5.03 -6.62 12.16
C LEU A 155 -3.94 -5.53 12.15
N PHE A 156 -4.34 -4.29 11.85
CA PHE A 156 -3.43 -3.16 11.86
C PHE A 156 -3.15 -2.63 13.26
N ILE A 157 -4.18 -2.54 14.12
CA ILE A 157 -4.02 -2.04 15.49
C ILE A 157 -3.04 -2.90 16.28
N ASN A 158 -3.10 -4.21 16.09
CA ASN A 158 -2.24 -5.16 16.76
C ASN A 158 -0.78 -5.11 16.28
N LYS A 159 -0.55 -4.60 15.05
CA LYS A 159 0.79 -4.46 14.50
C LYS A 159 0.82 -3.32 13.47
N LYS A 160 1.34 -2.17 13.87
CA LYS A 160 1.50 -1.00 13.01
C LYS A 160 2.65 -1.17 12.02
N PHE A 161 2.72 -0.31 11.00
CA PHE A 161 3.91 -0.20 10.16
C PHE A 161 5.14 0.17 11.01
N ASN A 162 6.29 -0.40 10.67
CA ASN A 162 7.56 -0.01 11.26
C ASN A 162 7.99 1.36 10.71
N LYS A 163 7.97 2.38 11.57
CA LYS A 163 8.29 3.77 11.20
C LYS A 163 9.77 4.01 10.83
N LYS A 164 10.64 3.03 11.05
CA LYS A 164 12.06 3.11 10.65
C LYS A 164 12.27 2.94 9.14
N TYR A 165 11.29 2.36 8.43
CA TYR A 165 11.33 2.21 6.98
C TYR A 165 10.66 3.41 6.30
N ASN A 166 11.15 3.72 5.10
CA ASN A 166 10.57 4.73 4.22
C ASN A 166 9.96 4.12 2.95
N ILE A 167 10.51 2.99 2.46
CA ILE A 167 10.06 2.33 1.24
C ILE A 167 9.45 0.96 1.53
N ILE A 168 10.11 0.12 2.33
CA ILE A 168 9.71 -1.27 2.51
C ILE A 168 8.78 -1.53 3.71
N GLY A 169 8.20 -0.51 4.33
CA GLY A 169 7.38 -0.71 5.52
C GLY A 169 6.09 -1.48 5.27
N ASP A 170 5.49 -1.39 4.08
CA ASP A 170 4.37 -2.23 3.66
C ASP A 170 4.81 -3.67 3.41
N PHE A 171 5.96 -3.87 2.75
CA PHE A 171 6.58 -5.18 2.62
C PHE A 171 6.80 -5.84 3.99
N ASP A 172 7.48 -5.17 4.92
CA ASP A 172 7.70 -5.70 6.28
C ASP A 172 6.39 -6.05 6.97
N PHE A 173 5.41 -5.14 6.90
CA PHE A 173 4.11 -5.33 7.53
C PHE A 173 3.35 -6.53 6.95
N PHE A 174 3.20 -6.61 5.62
CA PHE A 174 2.41 -7.66 4.99
C PHE A 174 3.12 -9.03 5.04
N ILE A 175 4.45 -9.09 4.93
CA ILE A 175 5.19 -10.34 5.14
C ILE A 175 4.94 -10.87 6.56
N ASN A 176 5.10 -10.03 7.57
CA ASN A 176 4.88 -10.45 8.95
C ASN A 176 3.41 -10.82 9.23
N LEU A 177 2.45 -10.14 8.61
CA LEU A 177 1.03 -10.44 8.73
C LEU A 177 0.68 -11.78 8.07
N SER A 178 1.27 -12.09 6.91
CA SER A 178 1.04 -13.33 6.16
C SER A 178 1.50 -14.61 6.90
N LEU A 179 2.40 -14.48 7.88
CA LEU A 179 2.76 -15.59 8.76
C LEU A 179 1.60 -16.10 9.62
N ARG A 180 0.62 -15.23 9.90
CA ARG A 180 -0.49 -15.51 10.83
C ARG A 180 -1.86 -15.44 10.17
N GLN A 181 -1.96 -14.80 9.01
CA GLN A 181 -3.22 -14.55 8.31
C GLN A 181 -3.20 -15.17 6.91
N LYS A 182 -4.33 -15.73 6.49
CA LYS A 182 -4.56 -16.07 5.09
C LYS A 182 -4.92 -14.81 4.31
N PHE A 183 -4.31 -14.62 3.15
CA PHE A 183 -4.62 -13.53 2.22
C PHE A 183 -5.45 -14.07 1.06
N TYR A 184 -6.47 -13.35 0.65
CA TYR A 184 -7.36 -13.77 -0.43
C TYR A 184 -7.30 -12.79 -1.58
N CYS A 185 -7.15 -13.31 -2.79
CA CYS A 185 -7.03 -12.50 -3.99
C CYS A 185 -8.34 -12.43 -4.78
N ILE A 186 -8.77 -11.21 -5.07
CA ILE A 186 -9.77 -10.92 -6.09
C ILE A 186 -9.02 -10.66 -7.38
N GLN A 187 -9.12 -11.56 -8.36
CA GLN A 187 -8.34 -11.50 -9.61
C GLN A 187 -8.63 -10.26 -10.45
N LYS A 188 -9.81 -9.66 -10.28
CA LYS A 188 -10.21 -8.45 -11.00
C LYS A 188 -9.36 -7.25 -10.59
N PRO A 189 -8.85 -6.43 -11.52
CA PRO A 189 -8.20 -5.17 -11.18
C PRO A 189 -9.21 -4.18 -10.61
N LEU A 190 -8.90 -3.62 -9.43
CA LEU A 190 -9.81 -2.73 -8.71
C LEU A 190 -9.25 -1.31 -8.50
N GLY A 191 -8.07 -1.05 -9.00
CA GLY A 191 -7.43 0.26 -8.94
C GLY A 191 -6.29 0.38 -9.93
N VAL A 192 -5.69 1.55 -9.95
CA VAL A 192 -4.58 1.89 -10.84
C VAL A 192 -3.46 2.53 -10.02
N TYR A 193 -2.30 1.93 -10.10
CA TYR A 193 -1.03 2.48 -9.63
C TYR A 193 -0.46 3.39 -10.72
N ARG A 194 -0.16 4.65 -10.37
CA ARG A 194 0.49 5.58 -11.28
C ARG A 194 2.00 5.48 -11.17
N MET A 195 2.66 5.19 -12.27
CA MET A 195 4.11 5.22 -12.38
C MET A 195 4.55 6.54 -13.03
N HIS A 196 5.24 7.40 -12.26
CA HIS A 196 5.83 8.67 -12.69
C HIS A 196 7.24 8.81 -12.13
N ASP A 197 7.99 9.85 -12.54
CA ASP A 197 9.41 9.96 -12.18
C ASP A 197 9.65 10.21 -10.70
N ASN A 198 8.71 10.87 -10.03
CA ASN A 198 8.81 11.20 -8.61
C ASN A 198 8.26 10.11 -7.66
N ASN A 199 7.93 8.90 -8.15
CA ASN A 199 7.53 7.83 -7.25
C ASN A 199 8.64 7.53 -6.24
N PHE A 200 8.29 7.54 -4.96
CA PHE A 200 9.26 7.34 -3.87
C PHE A 200 9.91 5.95 -3.92
N SER A 201 9.20 4.95 -4.43
CA SER A 201 9.71 3.58 -4.65
C SER A 201 10.85 3.48 -5.67
N LYS A 202 11.08 4.51 -6.49
CA LYS A 202 12.23 4.59 -7.42
C LYS A 202 13.56 4.92 -6.75
N LYS A 203 13.58 5.27 -5.46
CA LYS A 203 14.81 5.54 -4.71
C LYS A 203 15.55 4.24 -4.37
N VAL A 204 16.23 3.65 -5.37
CA VAL A 204 16.84 2.32 -5.31
C VAL A 204 17.83 2.18 -4.15
N ASN A 205 18.63 3.21 -3.86
CA ASN A 205 19.63 3.20 -2.79
C ASN A 205 18.97 3.04 -1.40
N ILE A 206 17.85 3.76 -1.17
CA ILE A 206 17.10 3.65 0.10
C ILE A 206 16.48 2.25 0.20
N TYR A 207 15.85 1.78 -0.89
CA TYR A 207 15.27 0.43 -0.96
C TYR A 207 16.32 -0.64 -0.64
N ALA A 208 17.49 -0.61 -1.29
CA ALA A 208 18.54 -1.59 -1.10
C ALA A 208 19.06 -1.60 0.36
N LYS A 209 19.31 -0.41 0.94
CA LYS A 209 19.75 -0.27 2.34
C LYS A 209 18.71 -0.80 3.33
N GLU A 210 17.44 -0.44 3.13
CA GLU A 210 16.37 -0.90 4.01
C GLU A 210 16.16 -2.41 3.90
N MET A 211 16.22 -2.98 2.69
CA MET A 211 16.08 -4.43 2.46
C MET A 211 17.27 -5.21 3.05
N GLU A 212 18.48 -4.68 2.94
CA GLU A 212 19.66 -5.29 3.58
C GLU A 212 19.51 -5.35 5.12
N ASN A 213 19.08 -4.24 5.70
CA ASN A 213 18.83 -4.18 7.13
C ASN A 213 17.69 -5.13 7.55
N TRP A 214 16.62 -5.20 6.74
CA TRP A 214 15.53 -6.13 6.97
C TRP A 214 16.01 -7.60 6.96
N LEU A 215 16.86 -7.96 6.00
CA LEU A 215 17.46 -9.30 5.91
C LEU A 215 18.32 -9.62 7.14
N LYS A 216 19.19 -8.68 7.59
CA LYS A 216 20.00 -8.87 8.80
C LYS A 216 19.14 -9.20 10.03
N ILE A 217 18.04 -8.48 10.20
CA ILE A 217 17.13 -8.65 11.36
C ILE A 217 16.30 -9.93 11.25
N ASN A 218 15.85 -10.31 10.05
CA ASN A 218 14.83 -11.33 9.87
C ASN A 218 15.36 -12.69 9.39
N ASN A 219 16.63 -12.79 8.95
CA ASN A 219 17.17 -14.02 8.36
C ASN A 219 17.01 -15.23 9.29
N PHE A 220 17.40 -15.10 10.56
CA PHE A 220 17.28 -16.19 11.54
C PHE A 220 15.81 -16.59 11.78
N LYS A 221 14.91 -15.62 11.94
CA LYS A 221 13.48 -15.85 12.13
C LYS A 221 12.88 -16.66 11.00
N PHE A 222 13.11 -16.26 9.74
CA PHE A 222 12.55 -16.93 8.57
C PHE A 222 13.19 -18.30 8.31
N ALA A 223 14.50 -18.46 8.59
CA ALA A 223 15.16 -19.75 8.56
C ALA A 223 14.54 -20.74 9.58
N LYS A 224 14.32 -20.31 10.83
CA LYS A 224 13.66 -21.11 11.88
C LYS A 224 12.23 -21.51 11.46
N LEU A 225 11.53 -20.65 10.75
CA LEU A 225 10.18 -20.93 10.22
C LEU A 225 10.20 -21.69 8.88
N LYS A 226 11.38 -22.14 8.41
CA LYS A 226 11.59 -22.88 7.15
C LYS A 226 11.15 -22.12 5.89
N TYR A 227 11.21 -20.76 5.91
CA TYR A 227 10.99 -19.93 4.73
C TYR A 227 12.30 -19.57 4.06
N SER A 228 12.33 -19.64 2.71
CA SER A 228 13.49 -19.24 1.91
C SER A 228 13.49 -17.75 1.65
N LEU A 229 14.65 -17.10 1.84
CA LEU A 229 14.90 -15.69 1.52
C LEU A 229 15.81 -15.53 0.29
N ILE A 230 16.07 -16.61 -0.46
CA ILE A 230 17.05 -16.62 -1.56
C ILE A 230 16.71 -15.59 -2.64
N ASN A 231 15.44 -15.46 -3.00
CA ASN A 231 15.02 -14.50 -4.04
C ASN A 231 15.20 -13.03 -3.61
N ILE A 232 14.99 -12.72 -2.33
CA ILE A 232 15.26 -11.39 -1.78
C ILE A 232 16.77 -11.11 -1.81
N LYS A 233 17.59 -12.07 -1.37
CA LYS A 233 19.07 -11.96 -1.41
C LYS A 233 19.58 -11.76 -2.84
N PHE A 234 19.05 -12.51 -3.79
CA PHE A 234 19.40 -12.39 -5.20
C PHE A 234 18.98 -11.05 -5.81
N THR A 235 17.77 -10.57 -5.49
CA THR A 235 17.31 -9.25 -5.91
C THR A 235 18.22 -8.14 -5.37
N LEU A 236 18.57 -8.21 -4.08
CA LEU A 236 19.48 -7.25 -3.47
C LEU A 236 20.88 -7.29 -4.11
N PHE A 237 21.40 -8.48 -4.39
CA PHE A 237 22.67 -8.65 -5.09
C PHE A 237 22.66 -7.98 -6.48
N LYS A 238 21.61 -8.21 -7.28
CA LYS A 238 21.45 -7.56 -8.58
C LYS A 238 21.39 -6.03 -8.48
N LEU A 239 20.71 -5.50 -7.45
CA LEU A 239 20.63 -4.05 -7.24
C LEU A 239 21.99 -3.46 -6.86
N LYS A 240 22.78 -4.16 -6.04
CA LYS A 240 24.14 -3.72 -5.68
C LYS A 240 25.06 -3.71 -6.88
N LEU A 241 25.01 -4.73 -7.73
CA LEU A 241 25.80 -4.76 -8.97
C LEU A 241 25.46 -3.58 -9.89
N LYS A 242 24.18 -3.28 -10.09
CA LYS A 242 23.77 -2.12 -10.90
C LYS A 242 24.29 -0.79 -10.35
N ASN A 243 24.31 -0.62 -9.03
CA ASN A 243 24.85 0.61 -8.42
C ASN A 243 26.38 0.69 -8.44
N PHE A 244 27.07 -0.40 -8.74
CA PHE A 244 28.55 -0.43 -8.85
C PHE A 244 29.04 -0.06 -10.27
N PHE A 245 28.20 -0.25 -11.29
CA PHE A 245 28.51 0.01 -12.70
C PHE A 245 27.92 1.30 -13.27
N PHE A 246 27.23 2.10 -12.47
CA PHE A 246 26.69 3.44 -12.81
C PHE A 246 26.88 4.40 -11.61
#